data_855358d850d4f07e88f8e4185b04429e
#
_entry.id   855358d850d4f07e88f8e4185b04429e
#
_cell.length_a   1.000
_cell.length_b   1.000
_cell.length_c   1.000
_cell.angle_alpha   90.00
_cell.angle_beta   90.00
_cell.angle_gamma   90.00
#
_symmetry.space_group_name_H-M   'P 1'
#
loop_
_entity.id
_entity.type
_entity.pdbx_description
1 polymer ?
#
loop_
_entity_poly.entity_id
_entity_poly.type
_entity_poly.pdbx_seq_one_letter_code
_entity_poly.pdbx_strand_id
1 'polypeptide(L)'
;VYDHEKFTPADMLQMIQDYRITSLCAPPTIFRFLIREDLTKYDLSSLQYCTIAGEALNPAVFDTFYKLTGIKLMEGFGQTETTLTVATMPWMEPKPGSMGLPNPQYDVDLIDSEGRSVEAGEQGQIVIRTSKGKPLGLFKEYYRDAERTHEAWHDGIYYTGDVAWKDEDGYLWFVGRADDVIKSSGYRIGPFEVESALMTHPAVIECAITGVPDEIRGQVVKATIVLSK
;
A
#
# COMPACT_ATOMS: atom_id res chain seq x y z
N VAL A 1 2.88 23.56 13.32
CA VAL A 1 1.73 22.65 13.30
C VAL A 1 0.56 23.39 12.72
N TYR A 2 -0.06 22.84 11.73
CA TYR A 2 -1.24 23.40 11.06
C TYR A 2 -2.45 22.59 11.53
N ASP A 3 -3.36 23.21 12.23
CA ASP A 3 -4.53 22.57 12.84
C ASP A 3 -5.79 23.05 12.12
N HIS A 4 -6.37 22.15 11.33
CA HIS A 4 -7.66 22.36 10.67
C HIS A 4 -8.70 21.43 11.30
N GLU A 5 -9.89 21.92 11.54
CA GLU A 5 -11.02 21.11 11.99
C GLU A 5 -11.42 20.05 10.96
N LYS A 6 -11.16 20.32 9.68
CA LYS A 6 -11.49 19.43 8.57
C LYS A 6 -10.47 19.55 7.45
N PHE A 7 -10.06 18.40 6.90
CA PHE A 7 -9.24 18.37 5.69
C PHE A 7 -10.02 18.88 4.48
N THR A 8 -9.41 19.81 3.71
CA THR A 8 -9.83 20.16 2.36
C THR A 8 -8.62 20.08 1.41
N PRO A 9 -8.78 19.56 0.18
CA PRO A 9 -7.67 19.51 -0.78
C PRO A 9 -7.14 20.89 -1.13
N ALA A 10 -8.05 21.87 -1.27
CA ALA A 10 -7.71 23.26 -1.59
C ALA A 10 -6.81 23.91 -0.54
N ASP A 11 -7.10 23.71 0.76
CA ASP A 11 -6.26 24.23 1.85
C ASP A 11 -4.88 23.60 1.84
N MET A 12 -4.78 22.29 1.54
CA MET A 12 -3.48 21.62 1.45
C MET A 12 -2.67 22.17 0.27
N LEU A 13 -3.27 22.36 -0.89
CA LEU A 13 -2.60 22.94 -2.06
C LEU A 13 -2.14 24.38 -1.78
N GLN A 14 -2.99 25.18 -1.14
CA GLN A 14 -2.64 26.53 -0.71
C GLN A 14 -1.47 26.52 0.28
N MET A 15 -1.48 25.60 1.24
CA MET A 15 -0.39 25.45 2.21
C MET A 15 0.93 25.05 1.54
N ILE A 16 0.90 24.15 0.54
CA ILE A 16 2.10 23.80 -0.23
C ILE A 16 2.69 25.04 -0.89
N GLN A 17 1.88 25.85 -1.51
CA GLN A 17 2.28 27.11 -2.14
C GLN A 17 2.83 28.11 -1.11
N ASP A 18 2.06 28.44 -0.07
CA ASP A 18 2.37 29.52 0.88
C ASP A 18 3.64 29.25 1.70
N TYR A 19 3.83 27.99 2.11
CA TYR A 19 4.99 27.57 2.89
C TYR A 19 6.12 26.99 2.04
N ARG A 20 5.95 26.96 0.71
CA ARG A 20 6.91 26.42 -0.25
C ARG A 20 7.40 25.03 0.17
N ILE A 21 6.43 24.15 0.45
CA ILE A 21 6.70 22.78 0.88
C ILE A 21 7.42 22.03 -0.23
N THR A 22 8.50 21.34 0.14
CA THR A 22 9.35 20.61 -0.81
C THR A 22 9.05 19.12 -0.86
N SER A 23 8.49 18.55 0.21
CA SER A 23 8.13 17.13 0.28
C SER A 23 6.77 16.95 0.93
N LEU A 24 5.98 16.04 0.37
CA LEU A 24 4.67 15.65 0.88
C LEU A 24 4.65 14.15 1.12
N CYS A 25 4.27 13.75 2.34
CA CYS A 25 3.94 12.36 2.66
C CYS A 25 2.47 12.28 3.03
N ALA A 26 1.69 11.51 2.27
CA ALA A 26 0.27 11.34 2.53
C ALA A 26 -0.24 9.99 2.01
N PRO A 27 -1.37 9.46 2.51
CA PRO A 27 -1.96 8.26 1.96
C PRO A 27 -2.53 8.50 0.55
N PRO A 28 -2.66 7.46 -0.29
CA PRO A 28 -3.24 7.55 -1.63
C PRO A 28 -4.59 8.26 -1.70
N THR A 29 -5.42 8.12 -0.66
CA THR A 29 -6.71 8.82 -0.55
C THR A 29 -6.55 10.34 -0.68
N ILE A 30 -5.53 10.93 -0.08
CA ILE A 30 -5.28 12.38 -0.20
C ILE A 30 -4.96 12.75 -1.65
N PHE A 31 -4.08 11.99 -2.33
CA PHE A 31 -3.75 12.24 -3.73
C PHE A 31 -4.97 12.08 -4.65
N ARG A 32 -5.88 11.14 -4.35
CA ARG A 32 -7.17 11.02 -5.07
C ARG A 32 -8.04 12.29 -4.97
N PHE A 33 -7.97 13.00 -3.85
CA PHE A 33 -8.66 14.29 -3.72
C PHE A 33 -7.89 15.39 -4.44
N LEU A 34 -6.56 15.46 -4.29
CA LEU A 34 -5.76 16.51 -4.92
C LEU A 34 -5.88 16.52 -6.44
N ILE A 35 -5.87 15.35 -7.11
CA ILE A 35 -6.00 15.27 -8.58
C ILE A 35 -7.38 15.67 -9.11
N ARG A 36 -8.38 15.89 -8.26
CA ARG A 36 -9.71 16.41 -8.64
C ARG A 36 -9.79 17.93 -8.58
N GLU A 37 -8.83 18.57 -7.95
CA GLU A 37 -8.72 20.02 -7.92
C GLU A 37 -8.06 20.53 -9.20
N ASP A 38 -8.31 21.79 -9.51
CA ASP A 38 -7.62 22.50 -10.58
C ASP A 38 -6.23 22.94 -10.08
N LEU A 39 -5.23 22.06 -10.25
CA LEU A 39 -3.87 22.29 -9.77
C LEU A 39 -3.19 23.49 -10.43
N THR A 40 -3.70 23.98 -11.58
CA THR A 40 -3.16 25.15 -12.27
C THR A 40 -3.35 26.46 -11.50
N LYS A 41 -4.23 26.45 -10.50
CA LYS A 41 -4.49 27.60 -9.62
C LYS A 41 -3.45 27.80 -8.53
N TYR A 42 -2.54 26.84 -8.35
CA TYR A 42 -1.57 26.81 -7.26
C TYR A 42 -0.15 26.75 -7.80
N ASP A 43 0.78 27.46 -7.15
CA ASP A 43 2.21 27.32 -7.42
C ASP A 43 2.79 26.14 -6.64
N LEU A 44 2.88 24.98 -7.29
CA LEU A 44 3.45 23.77 -6.73
C LEU A 44 4.94 23.58 -7.08
N SER A 45 5.61 24.60 -7.64
CA SER A 45 7.00 24.53 -8.12
C SER A 45 8.04 24.20 -7.02
N SER A 46 7.69 24.41 -5.76
CA SER A 46 8.52 24.03 -4.62
C SER A 46 8.49 22.55 -4.32
N LEU A 47 7.41 21.83 -4.69
CA LEU A 47 7.23 20.42 -4.37
C LEU A 47 8.14 19.55 -5.26
N GLN A 48 9.05 18.82 -4.63
CA GLN A 48 10.09 18.04 -5.31
C GLN A 48 9.89 16.53 -5.15
N TYR A 49 9.26 16.12 -4.03
CA TYR A 49 9.20 14.72 -3.66
C TYR A 49 7.88 14.39 -2.96
N CYS A 50 7.20 13.36 -3.46
CA CYS A 50 5.97 12.88 -2.85
C CYS A 50 6.11 11.40 -2.49
N THR A 51 5.79 11.06 -1.25
CA THR A 51 5.74 9.68 -0.77
C THR A 51 4.34 9.31 -0.37
N ILE A 52 4.01 8.07 -0.58
CA ILE A 52 2.74 7.49 -0.16
C ILE A 52 2.96 6.26 0.70
N ALA A 53 2.12 6.09 1.70
CA ALA A 53 2.09 4.92 2.56
C ALA A 53 0.72 4.76 3.22
N GLY A 54 0.49 3.59 3.81
CA GLY A 54 -0.71 3.27 4.59
C GLY A 54 -1.83 2.60 3.80
N GLU A 55 -1.88 2.81 2.50
CA GLU A 55 -2.80 2.14 1.56
C GLU A 55 -2.01 1.80 0.30
N ALA A 56 -2.46 0.82 -0.47
CA ALA A 56 -1.87 0.54 -1.77
C ALA A 56 -2.28 1.61 -2.81
N LEU A 57 -1.34 2.00 -3.66
CA LEU A 57 -1.56 3.03 -4.67
C LEU A 57 -2.24 2.46 -5.92
N ASN A 58 -3.37 3.05 -6.29
CA ASN A 58 -3.95 2.78 -7.59
C ASN A 58 -3.10 3.42 -8.71
N PRO A 59 -2.67 2.66 -9.74
CA PRO A 59 -1.85 3.19 -10.84
C PRO A 59 -2.46 4.41 -11.54
N ALA A 60 -3.78 4.48 -11.67
CA ALA A 60 -4.45 5.62 -12.31
C ALA A 60 -4.27 6.93 -11.53
N VAL A 61 -4.13 6.86 -10.20
CA VAL A 61 -3.83 8.03 -9.37
C VAL A 61 -2.39 8.49 -9.61
N PHE A 62 -1.45 7.55 -9.66
CA PHE A 62 -0.06 7.83 -10.01
C PHE A 62 0.04 8.54 -11.36
N ASP A 63 -0.54 7.94 -12.42
CA ASP A 63 -0.46 8.46 -13.79
C ASP A 63 -1.07 9.86 -13.90
N THR A 64 -2.23 10.06 -13.24
CA THR A 64 -2.92 11.36 -13.26
C THR A 64 -2.11 12.43 -12.53
N PHE A 65 -1.61 12.13 -11.34
CA PHE A 65 -0.81 13.06 -10.56
C PHE A 65 0.50 13.41 -11.29
N TYR A 66 1.20 12.41 -11.82
CA TYR A 66 2.41 12.62 -12.62
C TYR A 66 2.15 13.48 -13.86
N LYS A 67 1.06 13.21 -14.58
CA LYS A 67 0.66 14.01 -15.76
C LYS A 67 0.40 15.47 -15.41
N LEU A 68 -0.20 15.73 -14.25
CA LEU A 68 -0.57 17.09 -13.83
C LEU A 68 0.61 17.87 -13.23
N THR A 69 1.55 17.20 -12.57
CA THR A 69 2.59 17.86 -11.76
C THR A 69 4.02 17.57 -12.23
N GLY A 70 4.24 16.50 -13.00
CA GLY A 70 5.58 15.98 -13.32
C GLY A 70 6.27 15.28 -12.15
N ILE A 71 5.60 15.12 -10.99
CA ILE A 71 6.17 14.54 -9.78
C ILE A 71 5.71 13.08 -9.66
N LYS A 72 6.68 12.16 -9.48
CA LYS A 72 6.41 10.75 -9.23
C LYS A 72 6.00 10.51 -7.78
N LEU A 73 5.02 9.63 -7.58
CA LEU A 73 4.63 9.17 -6.26
C LEU A 73 5.49 7.96 -5.87
N MET A 74 6.20 8.06 -4.78
CA MET A 74 7.13 7.02 -4.30
C MET A 74 6.42 6.22 -3.21
N GLU A 75 6.07 4.98 -3.54
CA GLU A 75 5.31 4.11 -2.65
C GLU A 75 6.19 3.47 -1.58
N GLY A 76 5.63 3.33 -0.38
CA GLY A 76 6.26 2.66 0.73
C GLY A 76 5.27 1.84 1.55
N PHE A 77 5.64 0.61 1.80
CA PHE A 77 4.90 -0.33 2.63
C PHE A 77 5.62 -0.54 3.97
N GLY A 78 4.83 -0.54 5.01
CA GLY A 78 5.26 -0.83 6.37
C GLY A 78 4.06 -0.89 7.30
N GLN A 79 4.32 -1.17 8.55
CA GLN A 79 3.31 -1.29 9.60
C GLN A 79 3.76 -0.49 10.83
N THR A 80 2.87 -0.30 11.82
CA THR A 80 3.25 0.27 13.12
C THR A 80 4.30 -0.59 13.82
N GLU A 81 4.26 -1.89 13.60
CA GLU A 81 5.19 -2.89 14.11
C GLU A 81 6.57 -2.83 13.45
N THR A 82 6.65 -2.24 12.27
CA THR A 82 7.89 -2.08 11.51
C THR A 82 8.14 -0.60 11.23
N THR A 83 9.11 -0.28 10.44
CA THR A 83 9.19 0.98 9.72
C THR A 83 8.90 0.70 8.25
N LEU A 84 9.54 1.42 7.35
CA LEU A 84 9.43 1.19 5.92
C LEU A 84 10.10 -0.14 5.54
N THR A 85 9.29 -1.17 5.31
CA THR A 85 9.75 -2.55 5.05
C THR A 85 10.05 -2.80 3.58
N VAL A 86 9.20 -2.23 2.71
CA VAL A 86 9.35 -2.27 1.25
C VAL A 86 9.12 -0.86 0.73
N ALA A 87 9.92 -0.39 -0.22
CA ALA A 87 9.74 0.97 -0.73
C ALA A 87 10.35 1.20 -2.11
N THR A 88 9.80 2.19 -2.80
CA THR A 88 10.46 2.85 -3.92
C THR A 88 11.31 4.00 -3.39
N MET A 89 12.62 3.80 -3.34
CA MET A 89 13.56 4.79 -2.81
C MET A 89 13.79 5.95 -3.81
N PRO A 90 14.30 7.13 -3.37
CA PRO A 90 14.42 8.32 -4.23
C PRO A 90 15.24 8.12 -5.52
N TRP A 91 16.16 7.16 -5.52
CA TRP A 91 17.02 6.84 -6.67
C TRP A 91 16.47 5.74 -7.57
N MET A 92 15.29 5.22 -7.26
CA MET A 92 14.65 4.13 -8.01
C MET A 92 13.61 4.67 -8.97
N GLU A 93 13.38 3.92 -10.05
CA GLU A 93 12.22 4.16 -10.92
C GLU A 93 10.99 3.46 -10.33
N PRO A 94 9.91 4.19 -10.03
CA PRO A 94 8.70 3.56 -9.54
C PRO A 94 8.01 2.71 -10.63
N LYS A 95 7.48 1.57 -10.23
CA LYS A 95 6.52 0.81 -11.02
C LYS A 95 5.13 1.08 -10.43
N PRO A 96 4.25 1.85 -11.10
CA PRO A 96 2.96 2.24 -10.56
C PRO A 96 2.12 1.05 -10.07
N GLY A 97 1.70 1.08 -8.81
CA GLY A 97 0.97 -0.01 -8.14
C GLY A 97 1.87 -1.04 -7.44
N SER A 98 3.19 -0.93 -7.59
CA SER A 98 4.14 -1.73 -6.81
C SER A 98 4.57 -0.99 -5.55
N MET A 99 4.69 -1.71 -4.44
CA MET A 99 5.25 -1.18 -3.19
C MET A 99 6.75 -0.84 -3.28
N GLY A 100 7.45 -1.27 -4.33
CA GLY A 100 8.89 -1.11 -4.50
C GLY A 100 9.69 -2.37 -4.18
N LEU A 101 10.93 -2.19 -3.76
CA LEU A 101 11.85 -3.27 -3.38
C LEU A 101 11.96 -3.41 -1.86
N PRO A 102 12.33 -4.61 -1.36
CA PRO A 102 12.68 -4.81 0.04
C PRO A 102 13.71 -3.79 0.52
N ASN A 103 13.44 -3.15 1.66
CA ASN A 103 14.40 -2.27 2.30
C ASN A 103 15.57 -3.12 2.85
N PRO A 104 16.82 -2.80 2.51
CA PRO A 104 18.01 -3.59 2.94
C PRO A 104 18.18 -3.74 4.46
N GLN A 105 17.47 -2.92 5.24
CA GLN A 105 17.44 -3.03 6.71
C GLN A 105 16.76 -4.31 7.19
N TYR A 106 15.88 -4.88 6.37
CA TYR A 106 15.07 -6.04 6.70
C TYR A 106 15.40 -7.23 5.79
N ASP A 107 15.43 -8.43 6.35
CA ASP A 107 15.51 -9.69 5.59
C ASP A 107 14.07 -10.10 5.23
N VAL A 108 13.50 -9.41 4.21
CA VAL A 108 12.12 -9.60 3.75
C VAL A 108 12.05 -10.81 2.83
N ASP A 109 11.04 -11.66 3.04
CA ASP A 109 10.75 -12.79 2.19
C ASP A 109 9.24 -12.93 1.95
N LEU A 110 8.88 -13.65 0.90
CA LEU A 110 7.52 -14.10 0.63
C LEU A 110 7.46 -15.61 0.80
N ILE A 111 6.58 -16.09 1.66
CA ILE A 111 6.48 -17.53 1.96
C ILE A 111 5.08 -18.09 1.69
N ASP A 112 5.05 -19.36 1.30
CA ASP A 112 3.82 -20.14 1.16
C ASP A 112 3.27 -20.62 2.53
N SER A 113 2.19 -21.40 2.51
CA SER A 113 1.58 -21.98 3.72
C SER A 113 2.45 -23.05 4.40
N GLU A 114 3.51 -23.54 3.75
CA GLU A 114 4.46 -24.50 4.29
C GLU A 114 5.75 -23.81 4.78
N GLY A 115 5.79 -22.46 4.73
CA GLY A 115 6.94 -21.65 5.17
C GLY A 115 8.11 -21.60 4.18
N ARG A 116 7.91 -22.05 2.94
CA ARG A 116 8.92 -22.03 1.87
C ARG A 116 8.84 -20.71 1.11
N SER A 117 10.00 -20.17 0.73
CA SER A 117 10.06 -19.00 -0.14
C SER A 117 9.38 -19.28 -1.48
N VAL A 118 8.59 -18.33 -1.98
CA VAL A 118 7.91 -18.42 -3.27
C VAL A 118 8.75 -17.85 -4.40
N GLU A 119 8.53 -18.32 -5.62
CA GLU A 119 9.18 -17.82 -6.82
C GLU A 119 8.52 -16.51 -7.35
N ALA A 120 9.15 -15.88 -8.34
CA ALA A 120 8.55 -14.73 -9.02
C ALA A 120 7.22 -15.10 -9.68
N GLY A 121 6.21 -14.24 -9.55
CA GLY A 121 4.84 -14.47 -10.02
C GLY A 121 3.94 -15.25 -9.04
N GLU A 122 4.49 -15.84 -8.00
CA GLU A 122 3.73 -16.56 -6.98
C GLU A 122 3.36 -15.65 -5.80
N GLN A 123 2.18 -15.87 -5.24
CA GLN A 123 1.72 -15.15 -4.06
C GLN A 123 2.26 -15.80 -2.78
N GLY A 124 2.78 -14.99 -1.87
CA GLY A 124 3.23 -15.41 -0.56
C GLY A 124 2.91 -14.38 0.53
N GLN A 125 2.92 -14.82 1.77
CA GLN A 125 2.83 -13.92 2.91
C GLN A 125 4.16 -13.17 3.07
N ILE A 126 4.08 -11.86 3.24
CA ILE A 126 5.25 -11.03 3.53
C ILE A 126 5.71 -11.35 4.95
N VAL A 127 6.96 -11.74 5.10
CA VAL A 127 7.59 -11.99 6.38
C VAL A 127 8.93 -11.28 6.50
N ILE A 128 9.36 -11.07 7.75
CA ILE A 128 10.70 -10.56 8.05
C ILE A 128 11.44 -11.67 8.82
N ARG A 129 12.53 -12.15 8.24
CA ARG A 129 13.39 -13.14 8.90
C ARG A 129 14.27 -12.44 9.92
N THR A 130 14.26 -12.95 11.17
CA THR A 130 15.00 -12.36 12.30
C THR A 130 16.08 -13.29 12.85
N SER A 131 16.37 -14.40 12.17
CA SER A 131 17.38 -15.39 12.59
C SER A 131 18.80 -14.81 12.68
N LYS A 132 19.11 -13.77 11.90
CA LYS A 132 20.40 -13.05 11.95
C LYS A 132 20.42 -11.92 13.00
N GLY A 133 19.36 -11.76 13.75
CA GLY A 133 19.15 -10.71 14.74
C GLY A 133 17.90 -9.88 14.44
N LYS A 134 17.37 -9.24 15.47
CA LYS A 134 16.24 -8.33 15.33
C LYS A 134 16.66 -7.05 14.60
N PRO A 135 16.06 -6.70 13.46
CA PRO A 135 16.39 -5.45 12.77
C PRO A 135 15.93 -4.24 13.58
N LEU A 136 16.63 -3.12 13.40
CA LEU A 136 16.16 -1.83 13.91
C LEU A 136 14.82 -1.49 13.25
N GLY A 137 13.90 -0.90 14.03
CA GLY A 137 12.57 -0.53 13.54
C GLY A 137 11.52 -1.62 13.65
N LEU A 138 11.89 -2.89 13.89
CA LEU A 138 10.91 -3.91 14.25
C LEU A 138 10.50 -3.73 15.71
N PHE A 139 9.18 -3.69 15.99
CA PHE A 139 8.59 -3.49 17.33
C PHE A 139 9.11 -4.53 18.33
N LYS A 140 9.02 -4.22 19.62
CA LYS A 140 9.47 -5.13 20.66
C LYS A 140 8.44 -6.22 20.93
N GLU A 141 7.22 -5.82 21.17
CA GLU A 141 6.10 -6.70 21.53
C GLU A 141 4.79 -5.90 21.47
N TYR A 142 3.64 -6.55 21.43
CA TYR A 142 2.36 -5.93 21.72
C TYR A 142 2.21 -5.70 23.23
N TYR A 143 1.71 -4.51 23.59
CA TYR A 143 1.63 -4.11 24.99
C TYR A 143 0.68 -5.03 25.76
N ARG A 144 1.21 -5.72 26.78
CA ARG A 144 0.48 -6.66 27.64
C ARG A 144 -0.27 -7.77 26.89
N ASP A 145 0.21 -8.16 25.72
CA ASP A 145 -0.38 -9.18 24.87
C ASP A 145 0.71 -10.09 24.31
N ALA A 146 1.17 -11.01 25.16
CA ALA A 146 2.22 -11.94 24.81
C ALA A 146 1.76 -13.01 23.80
N GLU A 147 0.47 -13.38 23.83
CA GLU A 147 -0.12 -14.35 22.93
C GLU A 147 -0.11 -13.81 21.49
N ARG A 148 -0.65 -12.62 21.28
CA ARG A 148 -0.62 -11.94 19.99
C ARG A 148 0.80 -11.66 19.51
N THR A 149 1.73 -11.34 20.44
CA THR A 149 3.14 -11.16 20.08
C THR A 149 3.73 -12.47 19.55
N HIS A 150 3.43 -13.60 20.20
CA HIS A 150 3.90 -14.91 19.76
C HIS A 150 3.25 -15.35 18.45
N GLU A 151 1.97 -15.08 18.23
CA GLU A 151 1.29 -15.36 16.96
C GLU A 151 1.93 -14.59 15.79
N ALA A 152 2.26 -13.32 16.00
CA ALA A 152 2.85 -12.49 14.95
C ALA A 152 4.36 -12.71 14.78
N TRP A 153 5.06 -13.15 15.83
CA TRP A 153 6.51 -13.31 15.78
C TRP A 153 6.99 -14.54 16.56
N HIS A 154 7.30 -15.58 15.84
CA HIS A 154 7.79 -16.87 16.37
C HIS A 154 8.78 -17.52 15.40
N ASP A 155 9.56 -18.47 15.87
CA ASP A 155 10.52 -19.25 15.09
C ASP A 155 11.53 -18.42 14.27
N GLY A 156 11.85 -17.20 14.77
CA GLY A 156 12.77 -16.29 14.09
C GLY A 156 12.15 -15.60 12.85
N ILE A 157 10.82 -15.57 12.76
CA ILE A 157 10.07 -14.95 11.66
C ILE A 157 9.00 -14.04 12.24
N TYR A 158 8.94 -12.81 11.76
CA TYR A 158 7.81 -11.91 11.96
C TYR A 158 6.88 -11.99 10.76
N TYR A 159 5.62 -12.32 11.01
CA TYR A 159 4.54 -12.46 10.03
C TYR A 159 3.75 -11.16 9.96
N THR A 160 3.80 -10.46 8.82
CA THR A 160 3.09 -9.18 8.67
C THR A 160 1.57 -9.33 8.59
N GLY A 161 1.10 -10.52 8.20
CA GLY A 161 -0.31 -10.75 7.88
C GLY A 161 -0.73 -10.20 6.51
N ASP A 162 0.21 -9.68 5.73
CA ASP A 162 -0.02 -9.17 4.38
C ASP A 162 0.49 -10.14 3.32
N VAL A 163 -0.19 -10.21 2.18
CA VAL A 163 0.14 -11.06 1.05
C VAL A 163 0.59 -10.20 -0.12
N ALA A 164 1.64 -10.62 -0.79
CA ALA A 164 2.17 -9.99 -1.99
C ALA A 164 2.65 -11.04 -2.99
N TRP A 165 2.97 -10.62 -4.19
CA TRP A 165 3.79 -11.37 -5.13
C TRP A 165 4.97 -10.49 -5.57
N LYS A 166 6.04 -11.09 -6.06
CA LYS A 166 7.21 -10.37 -6.59
C LYS A 166 7.33 -10.59 -8.10
N ASP A 167 7.72 -9.54 -8.82
CA ASP A 167 8.05 -9.69 -10.24
C ASP A 167 9.51 -10.17 -10.45
N GLU A 168 9.90 -10.33 -11.70
CA GLU A 168 11.25 -10.80 -12.08
C GLU A 168 12.36 -9.81 -11.66
N ASP A 169 12.03 -8.52 -11.50
CA ASP A 169 12.95 -7.49 -11.02
C ASP A 169 12.98 -7.39 -9.49
N GLY A 170 12.16 -8.18 -8.79
CA GLY A 170 12.07 -8.25 -7.33
C GLY A 170 11.14 -7.19 -6.70
N TYR A 171 10.43 -6.40 -7.49
CA TYR A 171 9.41 -5.49 -6.97
C TYR A 171 8.24 -6.27 -6.39
N LEU A 172 7.74 -5.82 -5.24
CA LEU A 172 6.63 -6.44 -4.54
C LEU A 172 5.31 -5.73 -4.87
N TRP A 173 4.29 -6.53 -5.12
CA TRP A 173 2.94 -6.10 -5.49
C TRP A 173 1.95 -6.57 -4.43
N PHE A 174 1.24 -5.63 -3.83
CA PHE A 174 0.29 -5.92 -2.76
C PHE A 174 -0.94 -6.66 -3.27
N VAL A 175 -1.33 -7.73 -2.60
CA VAL A 175 -2.55 -8.51 -2.91
C VAL A 175 -3.66 -8.20 -1.91
N GLY A 176 -3.35 -8.17 -0.63
CA GLY A 176 -4.30 -7.93 0.45
C GLY A 176 -3.81 -8.48 1.79
N ARG A 177 -4.67 -8.39 2.79
CA ARG A 177 -4.47 -9.09 4.06
C ARG A 177 -4.66 -10.58 3.85
N ALA A 178 -3.91 -11.40 4.56
CA ALA A 178 -4.01 -12.87 4.47
C ALA A 178 -5.41 -13.39 4.85
N ASP A 179 -6.08 -12.69 5.77
CA ASP A 179 -7.45 -12.94 6.23
C ASP A 179 -8.53 -12.39 5.28
N ASP A 180 -8.20 -11.38 4.46
CA ASP A 180 -9.14 -10.76 3.51
C ASP A 180 -9.07 -11.35 2.09
N VAL A 181 -8.04 -12.17 1.78
CA VAL A 181 -7.93 -12.82 0.47
C VAL A 181 -9.12 -13.74 0.22
N ILE A 182 -9.87 -13.44 -0.84
CA ILE A 182 -11.10 -14.16 -1.20
C ILE A 182 -10.75 -15.50 -1.86
N LYS A 183 -11.27 -16.58 -1.30
CA LYS A 183 -11.05 -17.94 -1.81
C LYS A 183 -12.27 -18.39 -2.60
N SER A 184 -12.23 -18.25 -3.94
CA SER A 184 -13.34 -18.56 -4.84
C SER A 184 -12.96 -19.66 -5.82
N SER A 185 -13.59 -20.82 -5.76
CA SER A 185 -13.36 -21.96 -6.67
C SER A 185 -11.88 -22.33 -6.81
N GLY A 186 -11.09 -22.24 -5.71
CA GLY A 186 -9.66 -22.51 -5.71
C GLY A 186 -8.78 -21.33 -6.10
N TYR A 187 -9.32 -20.24 -6.59
CA TYR A 187 -8.59 -18.99 -6.84
C TYR A 187 -8.42 -18.19 -5.56
N ARG A 188 -7.27 -17.52 -5.44
CA ARG A 188 -6.99 -16.53 -4.42
C ARG A 188 -7.09 -15.14 -5.05
N ILE A 189 -8.13 -14.41 -4.70
CA ILE A 189 -8.44 -13.10 -5.28
C ILE A 189 -8.13 -12.03 -4.25
N GLY A 190 -7.19 -11.14 -4.57
CA GLY A 190 -6.87 -9.99 -3.74
C GLY A 190 -7.96 -8.92 -3.88
N PRO A 191 -8.56 -8.44 -2.79
CA PRO A 191 -9.53 -7.35 -2.84
C PRO A 191 -9.00 -6.12 -3.59
N PHE A 192 -7.76 -5.74 -3.30
CA PHE A 192 -7.12 -4.56 -3.91
C PHE A 192 -6.98 -4.65 -5.43
N GLU A 193 -6.69 -5.82 -5.99
CA GLU A 193 -6.58 -6.00 -7.45
C GLU A 193 -7.92 -5.72 -8.14
N VAL A 194 -9.02 -6.17 -7.53
CA VAL A 194 -10.37 -5.93 -8.05
C VAL A 194 -10.78 -4.46 -7.86
N GLU A 195 -10.47 -3.86 -6.72
CA GLU A 195 -10.70 -2.44 -6.46
C GLU A 195 -9.95 -1.57 -7.47
N SER A 196 -8.69 -1.88 -7.73
CA SER A 196 -7.86 -1.17 -8.71
C SER A 196 -8.47 -1.23 -10.11
N ALA A 197 -8.97 -2.39 -10.52
CA ALA A 197 -9.63 -2.56 -11.81
C ALA A 197 -10.95 -1.75 -11.88
N LEU A 198 -11.78 -1.79 -10.85
CA LEU A 198 -13.03 -1.03 -10.80
C LEU A 198 -12.80 0.49 -10.79
N MET A 199 -11.77 0.95 -10.12
CA MET A 199 -11.42 2.38 -10.04
C MET A 199 -10.96 2.97 -11.38
N THR A 200 -10.69 2.16 -12.40
CA THR A 200 -10.43 2.66 -13.77
C THR A 200 -11.70 3.16 -14.46
N HIS A 201 -12.88 2.76 -13.98
CA HIS A 201 -14.15 3.19 -14.57
C HIS A 201 -14.49 4.64 -14.15
N PRO A 202 -14.79 5.55 -15.10
CA PRO A 202 -14.96 6.98 -14.81
C PRO A 202 -16.13 7.32 -13.87
N ALA A 203 -17.12 6.45 -13.77
CA ALA A 203 -18.25 6.63 -12.85
C ALA A 203 -17.95 6.12 -11.43
N VAL A 204 -16.85 5.44 -11.17
CA VAL A 204 -16.50 4.92 -9.86
C VAL A 204 -15.64 5.93 -9.12
N ILE A 205 -16.13 6.40 -7.98
CA ILE A 205 -15.38 7.31 -7.09
C ILE A 205 -14.56 6.50 -6.09
N GLU A 206 -15.20 5.48 -5.52
CA GLU A 206 -14.64 4.62 -4.49
C GLU A 206 -15.31 3.25 -4.55
N CYS A 207 -14.61 2.22 -4.19
CA CYS A 207 -15.18 0.88 -4.04
C CYS A 207 -14.48 0.12 -2.92
N ALA A 208 -15.20 -0.85 -2.37
CA ALA A 208 -14.68 -1.82 -1.42
C ALA A 208 -15.06 -3.23 -1.88
N ILE A 209 -14.09 -4.14 -1.85
CA ILE A 209 -14.27 -5.54 -2.25
C ILE A 209 -14.22 -6.42 -1.01
N THR A 210 -15.21 -7.30 -0.89
CA THR A 210 -15.30 -8.28 0.18
C THR A 210 -15.68 -9.65 -0.36
N GLY A 211 -15.23 -10.71 0.31
CA GLY A 211 -15.72 -12.06 0.07
C GLY A 211 -17.05 -12.28 0.79
N VAL A 212 -18.03 -12.85 0.10
CA VAL A 212 -19.26 -13.32 0.73
C VAL A 212 -19.40 -14.83 0.54
N PRO A 213 -19.93 -15.56 1.52
CA PRO A 213 -20.10 -17.01 1.43
C PRO A 213 -20.94 -17.41 0.21
N ASP A 214 -20.53 -18.51 -0.44
CA ASP A 214 -21.22 -19.14 -1.55
C ASP A 214 -21.14 -20.66 -1.41
N GLU A 215 -22.27 -21.36 -1.59
CA GLU A 215 -22.37 -22.81 -1.34
C GLU A 215 -21.56 -23.65 -2.33
N ILE A 216 -21.30 -23.15 -3.54
CA ILE A 216 -20.60 -23.88 -4.59
C ILE A 216 -19.12 -23.47 -4.66
N ARG A 217 -18.86 -22.16 -4.55
CA ARG A 217 -17.53 -21.58 -4.77
C ARG A 217 -16.73 -21.34 -3.49
N GLY A 218 -17.34 -21.56 -2.31
CA GLY A 218 -16.83 -21.19 -1.01
C GLY A 218 -17.05 -19.71 -0.72
N GLN A 219 -16.52 -18.83 -1.55
CA GLN A 219 -16.77 -17.38 -1.53
C GLN A 219 -16.99 -16.84 -2.95
N VAL A 220 -17.72 -15.73 -3.06
CA VAL A 220 -17.78 -14.91 -4.28
C VAL A 220 -17.43 -13.46 -3.94
N VAL A 221 -16.94 -12.74 -4.95
CA VAL A 221 -16.56 -11.34 -4.83
C VAL A 221 -17.82 -10.48 -4.78
N LYS A 222 -17.91 -9.63 -3.76
CA LYS A 222 -18.91 -8.56 -3.63
C LYS A 222 -18.23 -7.22 -3.72
N ALA A 223 -18.70 -6.35 -4.63
CA ALA A 223 -18.27 -4.97 -4.74
C ALA A 223 -19.32 -4.02 -4.13
N THR A 224 -18.88 -3.14 -3.25
CA THR A 224 -19.66 -1.98 -2.79
C THR A 224 -19.07 -0.76 -3.46
N ILE A 225 -19.87 -0.01 -4.23
CA ILE A 225 -19.37 1.03 -5.14
C ILE A 225 -20.05 2.37 -4.83
N VAL A 226 -19.25 3.43 -4.74
CA VAL A 226 -19.70 4.82 -4.71
C VAL A 226 -19.56 5.41 -6.10
N LEU A 227 -20.66 5.87 -6.67
CA LEU A 227 -20.68 6.45 -8.02
C LEU A 227 -20.59 7.97 -8.01
N SER A 228 -20.00 8.53 -9.08
CA SER A 228 -20.09 9.95 -9.38
C SER A 228 -21.54 10.33 -9.67
N LYS A 229 -21.96 11.50 -9.17
CA LYS A 229 -23.27 12.08 -9.47
C LYS A 229 -23.33 12.57 -10.92
#